data_77cb7ae5b7c283546dc8e5b5ff5a0634
#
_entry.id   77cb7ae5b7c283546dc8e5b5ff5a0634
#
_cell.length_a   1.000
_cell.length_b   1.000
_cell.length_c   1.000
_cell.angle_alpha   90.00
_cell.angle_beta   90.00
_cell.angle_gamma   90.00
#
_symmetry.space_group_name_H-M   'P 1'
#
loop_
_entity.id
_entity.type
_entity.pdbx_description
1 polymer ?
#
loop_
_entity_poly.entity_id
_entity_poly.type
_entity_poly.pdbx_seq_one_letter_code
_entity_poly.pdbx_strand_id
1 'polypeptide(L)'
;MSEFILEARDISVSLGHRKILENCSLSAKQGEFIGIIGPNGAGKSTFLKAVRGMIPRSSGEILIDGKNENAMHDKEIARKIAFMQQEFRTSFSYTAKEIVMSARYPYLKWWQKEDLDDEKIAEKWMTYTGVIHLADKPVQTLSGGERQRVILAKVLAQETPVLFLDEPTASLDLQYQEEIFRLCRDLANEGKTIIMICHDLMMSAQWCSRLLLLSNCQFTADGIPVDVLTENNLKRSFRLDSLIYNDPISDRLALYTYKGKKEKGKKVLILGDGVETVSLMRHLFLAGYQVSCGPLGEKTLARAASYCFHIPYARSEEELEALMAASSVIIDMIKEEKGYHYPEKAKIYTADTLSPRELQEKADHGEL
;
A
#
# COMPACT_ATOMS: atom_id res chain seq x y z
N MET A 1 -9.84 31.09 -3.13
CA MET A 1 -8.87 30.00 -3.45
C MET A 1 -9.70 28.74 -3.68
N SER A 2 -9.37 27.90 -4.64
CA SER A 2 -10.05 26.61 -4.83
C SER A 2 -9.83 25.74 -3.59
N GLU A 3 -10.83 24.92 -3.21
CA GLU A 3 -10.69 23.93 -2.14
C GLU A 3 -9.64 22.88 -2.48
N PHE A 4 -9.48 22.59 -3.78
CA PHE A 4 -8.55 21.60 -4.30
C PHE A 4 -7.45 22.28 -5.12
N ILE A 5 -6.21 21.83 -4.94
CA ILE A 5 -5.06 22.27 -5.73
C ILE A 5 -5.04 21.59 -7.11
N LEU A 6 -5.60 20.38 -7.17
CA LEU A 6 -5.71 19.59 -8.40
C LEU A 6 -7.05 18.84 -8.39
N GLU A 7 -7.78 18.90 -9.49
CA GLU A 7 -8.93 18.07 -9.74
C GLU A 7 -8.82 17.43 -11.13
N ALA A 8 -8.98 16.14 -11.18
CA ALA A 8 -9.14 15.36 -12.40
C ALA A 8 -10.54 14.75 -12.35
N ARG A 9 -11.40 15.10 -13.32
CA ARG A 9 -12.81 14.70 -13.34
C ARG A 9 -13.07 13.81 -14.54
N ASP A 10 -13.59 12.60 -14.29
CA ASP A 10 -14.06 11.63 -15.28
C ASP A 10 -13.03 11.31 -16.38
N ILE A 11 -11.77 11.18 -15.99
CA ILE A 11 -10.66 10.92 -16.90
C ILE A 11 -10.82 9.54 -17.52
N SER A 12 -10.95 9.52 -18.84
CA SER A 12 -10.95 8.29 -19.62
C SER A 12 -9.81 8.29 -20.64
N VAL A 13 -9.17 7.14 -20.82
CA VAL A 13 -8.06 6.96 -21.77
C VAL A 13 -8.23 5.65 -22.50
N SER A 14 -8.12 5.71 -23.83
CA SER A 14 -8.11 4.55 -24.70
C SER A 14 -6.83 4.51 -25.54
N LEU A 15 -6.21 3.37 -25.68
CA LEU A 15 -5.08 3.13 -26.58
C LEU A 15 -5.54 2.16 -27.69
N GLY A 16 -5.76 2.71 -28.88
CA GLY A 16 -6.47 2.02 -29.95
C GLY A 16 -7.89 1.67 -29.51
N HIS A 17 -8.26 0.39 -29.61
CA HIS A 17 -9.59 -0.11 -29.19
C HIS A 17 -9.64 -0.54 -27.71
N ARG A 18 -8.52 -0.48 -26.99
CA ARG A 18 -8.45 -0.92 -25.59
C ARG A 18 -8.68 0.26 -24.65
N LYS A 19 -9.73 0.18 -23.82
CA LYS A 19 -9.91 1.08 -22.69
C LYS A 19 -8.83 0.77 -21.63
N ILE A 20 -8.14 1.82 -21.19
CA ILE A 20 -7.14 1.75 -20.11
C ILE A 20 -7.70 2.37 -18.84
N LEU A 21 -8.42 3.49 -18.96
CA LEU A 21 -9.08 4.20 -17.89
C LEU A 21 -10.50 4.57 -18.30
N GLU A 22 -11.42 4.51 -17.36
CA GLU A 22 -12.82 4.85 -17.56
C GLU A 22 -13.36 5.63 -16.37
N ASN A 23 -13.69 6.91 -16.60
CA ASN A 23 -14.29 7.82 -15.60
C ASN A 23 -13.51 7.85 -14.26
N CYS A 24 -12.19 7.92 -14.33
CA CYS A 24 -11.34 8.03 -13.15
C CYS A 24 -11.32 9.48 -12.65
N SER A 25 -11.73 9.73 -11.41
CA SER A 25 -11.73 11.06 -10.81
C SER A 25 -10.83 11.10 -9.57
N LEU A 26 -10.13 12.23 -9.38
CA LEU A 26 -9.28 12.52 -8.25
C LEU A 26 -9.37 14.01 -7.91
N SER A 27 -9.64 14.33 -6.66
CA SER A 27 -9.50 15.69 -6.12
C SER A 27 -8.46 15.68 -5.02
N ALA A 28 -7.41 16.51 -5.15
CA ALA A 28 -6.32 16.58 -4.18
C ALA A 28 -6.29 17.96 -3.49
N LYS A 29 -6.22 17.95 -2.15
CA LYS A 29 -6.03 19.16 -1.35
C LYS A 29 -4.56 19.47 -1.17
N GLN A 30 -4.26 20.71 -0.85
CA GLN A 30 -2.90 21.11 -0.53
C GLN A 30 -2.39 20.35 0.70
N GLY A 31 -1.17 19.82 0.63
CA GLY A 31 -0.56 19.07 1.73
C GLY A 31 -0.99 17.61 1.82
N GLU A 32 -1.78 17.07 0.88
CA GLU A 32 -2.10 15.64 0.86
C GLU A 32 -0.94 14.81 0.29
N PHE A 33 -0.69 13.67 0.91
CA PHE A 33 0.14 12.61 0.35
C PHE A 33 -0.73 11.43 -0.06
N ILE A 34 -1.01 11.34 -1.35
CA ILE A 34 -1.92 10.37 -1.96
C ILE A 34 -1.12 9.25 -2.61
N GLY A 35 -1.39 8.01 -2.23
CA GLY A 35 -0.85 6.81 -2.86
C GLY A 35 -1.85 6.22 -3.87
N ILE A 36 -1.41 5.98 -5.11
CA ILE A 36 -2.18 5.22 -6.10
C ILE A 36 -1.65 3.78 -6.10
N ILE A 37 -2.48 2.85 -5.70
CA ILE A 37 -2.19 1.43 -5.64
C ILE A 37 -3.05 0.65 -6.65
N GLY A 38 -2.67 -0.59 -6.95
CA GLY A 38 -3.40 -1.46 -7.85
C GLY A 38 -2.49 -2.44 -8.59
N PRO A 39 -3.03 -3.47 -9.24
CA PRO A 39 -2.25 -4.47 -9.95
C PRO A 39 -1.42 -3.88 -11.10
N ASN A 40 -0.40 -4.63 -11.53
CA ASN A 40 0.40 -4.23 -12.68
C ASN A 40 -0.47 -4.18 -13.94
N GLY A 41 -0.28 -3.14 -14.74
CA GLY A 41 -1.07 -2.92 -15.94
C GLY A 41 -2.49 -2.36 -15.72
N ALA A 42 -2.86 -1.97 -14.48
CA ALA A 42 -4.15 -1.36 -14.18
C ALA A 42 -4.34 0.04 -14.78
N GLY A 43 -3.26 0.71 -15.24
CA GLY A 43 -3.34 2.04 -15.81
C GLY A 43 -2.86 3.17 -14.91
N LYS A 44 -2.19 2.88 -13.78
CA LYS A 44 -1.73 3.87 -12.80
C LYS A 44 -0.84 4.97 -13.44
N SER A 45 0.24 4.58 -14.13
CA SER A 45 1.12 5.53 -14.85
C SER A 45 0.39 6.25 -15.97
N THR A 46 -0.55 5.58 -16.62
CA THR A 46 -1.41 6.18 -17.66
C THR A 46 -2.26 7.29 -17.07
N PHE A 47 -2.83 7.07 -15.86
CA PHE A 47 -3.61 8.10 -15.18
C PHE A 47 -2.78 9.34 -14.88
N LEU A 48 -1.60 9.19 -14.24
CA LEU A 48 -0.74 10.33 -13.94
C LEU A 48 -0.29 11.07 -15.21
N LYS A 49 0.08 10.34 -16.28
CA LYS A 49 0.46 10.92 -17.56
C LYS A 49 -0.69 11.66 -18.23
N ALA A 50 -1.91 11.13 -18.16
CA ALA A 50 -3.11 11.77 -18.69
C ALA A 50 -3.45 13.06 -17.91
N VAL A 51 -3.37 13.01 -16.56
CA VAL A 51 -3.59 14.20 -15.72
C VAL A 51 -2.50 15.25 -15.92
N ARG A 52 -1.27 14.84 -16.19
CA ARG A 52 -0.17 15.79 -16.53
C ARG A 52 -0.29 16.38 -17.95
N GLY A 53 -1.19 15.85 -18.79
CA GLY A 53 -1.29 16.27 -20.19
C GLY A 53 -0.22 15.67 -21.11
N MET A 54 0.50 14.62 -20.69
CA MET A 54 1.56 13.97 -21.47
C MET A 54 1.02 12.97 -22.49
N ILE A 55 -0.21 12.50 -22.31
CA ILE A 55 -0.94 11.63 -23.24
C ILE A 55 -2.34 12.15 -23.43
N PRO A 56 -2.95 11.94 -24.63
CA PRO A 56 -4.31 12.38 -24.88
C PRO A 56 -5.32 11.61 -24.05
N ARG A 57 -6.35 12.31 -23.63
CA ARG A 57 -7.54 11.75 -22.97
C ARG A 57 -8.65 11.55 -24.00
N SER A 58 -9.49 10.52 -23.77
CA SER A 58 -10.72 10.32 -24.55
C SER A 58 -11.85 11.22 -24.03
N SER A 59 -11.88 11.48 -22.71
CA SER A 59 -12.82 12.39 -22.04
C SER A 59 -12.26 12.85 -20.69
N GLY A 60 -12.97 13.77 -20.05
CA GLY A 60 -12.67 14.33 -18.74
C GLY A 60 -11.97 15.69 -18.79
N GLU A 61 -11.95 16.35 -17.65
CA GLU A 61 -11.32 17.67 -17.47
C GLU A 61 -10.34 17.68 -16.30
N ILE A 62 -9.39 18.62 -16.36
CA ILE A 62 -8.43 18.83 -15.29
C ILE A 62 -8.44 20.29 -14.89
N LEU A 63 -8.53 20.52 -13.58
CA LEU A 63 -8.43 21.85 -12.99
C LEU A 63 -7.20 21.91 -12.08
N ILE A 64 -6.39 22.93 -12.25
CA ILE A 64 -5.21 23.21 -11.43
C ILE A 64 -5.43 24.57 -10.77
N ASP A 65 -5.49 24.61 -9.44
CA ASP A 65 -5.90 25.81 -8.68
C ASP A 65 -7.24 26.39 -9.19
N GLY A 66 -8.19 25.53 -9.57
CA GLY A 66 -9.48 25.92 -10.09
C GLY A 66 -9.49 26.42 -11.56
N LYS A 67 -8.34 26.46 -12.25
CA LYS A 67 -8.23 26.80 -13.66
C LYS A 67 -8.16 25.56 -14.53
N ASN A 68 -8.95 25.54 -15.61
CA ASN A 68 -8.90 24.45 -16.58
C ASN A 68 -7.53 24.44 -17.28
N GLU A 69 -6.90 23.26 -17.36
CA GLU A 69 -5.57 23.09 -17.96
C GLU A 69 -5.51 23.53 -19.44
N ASN A 70 -6.60 23.35 -20.19
CA ASN A 70 -6.69 23.77 -21.59
C ASN A 70 -6.53 25.29 -21.79
N ALA A 71 -6.69 26.06 -20.73
CA ALA A 71 -6.46 27.52 -20.73
C ALA A 71 -5.05 27.90 -20.25
N MET A 72 -4.17 26.91 -20.02
CA MET A 72 -2.82 27.11 -19.49
C MET A 72 -1.78 26.72 -20.54
N HIS A 73 -0.65 27.44 -20.56
CA HIS A 73 0.51 27.04 -21.38
C HIS A 73 1.31 25.92 -20.68
N ASP A 74 2.01 25.10 -21.47
CA ASP A 74 2.85 23.99 -20.95
C ASP A 74 3.81 24.40 -19.84
N LYS A 75 4.44 25.59 -19.97
CA LYS A 75 5.34 26.14 -18.93
C LYS A 75 4.59 26.48 -17.63
N GLU A 76 3.35 26.94 -17.72
CA GLU A 76 2.52 27.25 -16.54
C GLU A 76 2.15 25.96 -15.81
N ILE A 77 1.73 24.93 -16.55
CA ILE A 77 1.46 23.59 -15.99
C ILE A 77 2.73 23.01 -15.37
N ALA A 78 3.88 23.16 -16.05
CA ALA A 78 5.16 22.68 -15.53
C ALA A 78 5.62 23.40 -14.25
N ARG A 79 5.21 24.65 -14.01
CA ARG A 79 5.44 25.36 -12.73
C ARG A 79 4.48 24.92 -11.61
N LYS A 80 3.43 24.20 -11.95
CA LYS A 80 2.43 23.70 -10.99
C LYS A 80 2.61 22.22 -10.66
N ILE A 81 3.01 21.40 -11.62
CA ILE A 81 3.11 19.94 -11.48
C ILE A 81 4.47 19.47 -12.01
N ALA A 82 5.32 18.98 -11.12
CA ALA A 82 6.50 18.22 -11.50
C ALA A 82 6.14 16.75 -11.67
N PHE A 83 6.80 16.06 -12.60
CA PHE A 83 6.53 14.66 -12.91
C PHE A 83 7.82 13.84 -12.93
N MET A 84 7.89 12.81 -12.09
CA MET A 84 8.92 11.79 -12.11
C MET A 84 8.45 10.60 -12.91
N GLN A 85 9.14 10.29 -13.99
CA GLN A 85 8.88 9.10 -14.81
C GLN A 85 9.59 7.88 -14.22
N GLN A 86 8.98 6.71 -14.35
CA GLN A 86 9.52 5.43 -13.93
C GLN A 86 10.89 5.12 -14.58
N GLU A 87 11.04 5.38 -15.89
CA GLU A 87 12.28 5.20 -16.61
C GLU A 87 12.80 6.54 -17.14
N PHE A 88 14.06 6.83 -16.86
CA PHE A 88 14.78 7.94 -17.47
C PHE A 88 15.86 7.39 -18.39
N ARG A 89 15.68 7.62 -19.68
CA ARG A 89 16.68 7.28 -20.71
C ARG A 89 17.13 8.55 -21.42
N THR A 90 18.42 8.73 -21.55
CA THR A 90 19.01 9.81 -22.35
C THR A 90 20.03 9.23 -23.31
N SER A 91 20.00 9.72 -24.55
CA SER A 91 20.97 9.36 -25.59
C SER A 91 22.26 10.23 -25.49
N PHE A 92 22.21 11.28 -24.69
CA PHE A 92 23.34 12.20 -24.50
C PHE A 92 23.98 11.99 -23.14
N SER A 93 25.29 12.26 -23.06
CA SER A 93 26.07 12.13 -21.84
C SER A 93 25.94 13.39 -20.98
N TYR A 94 24.83 13.52 -20.24
CA TYR A 94 24.65 14.59 -19.27
C TYR A 94 25.18 14.17 -17.89
N THR A 95 25.77 15.14 -17.19
CA THR A 95 26.11 14.97 -15.76
C THR A 95 24.86 14.97 -14.88
N ALA A 96 24.99 14.45 -13.65
CA ALA A 96 23.90 14.47 -12.68
C ALA A 96 23.42 15.91 -12.40
N LYS A 97 24.36 16.86 -12.27
CA LYS A 97 24.05 18.30 -12.06
C LYS A 97 23.26 18.88 -13.22
N GLU A 98 23.68 18.65 -14.48
CA GLU A 98 22.95 19.13 -15.66
C GLU A 98 21.52 18.57 -15.73
N ILE A 99 21.32 17.30 -15.38
CA ILE A 99 19.99 16.71 -15.29
C ILE A 99 19.13 17.42 -14.25
N VAL A 100 19.66 17.69 -13.06
CA VAL A 100 18.92 18.40 -12.00
C VAL A 100 18.66 19.85 -12.40
N MET A 101 19.63 20.54 -12.95
CA MET A 101 19.49 21.92 -13.47
C MET A 101 18.37 22.04 -14.52
N SER A 102 18.20 21.03 -15.38
CA SER A 102 17.13 21.03 -16.39
C SER A 102 15.71 21.18 -15.80
N ALA A 103 15.52 20.95 -14.50
CA ALA A 103 14.26 21.20 -13.80
C ALA A 103 13.85 22.68 -13.76
N ARG A 104 14.85 23.58 -13.93
CA ARG A 104 14.63 25.03 -13.88
C ARG A 104 14.13 25.61 -15.20
N TYR A 105 14.17 24.82 -16.29
CA TYR A 105 13.73 25.25 -17.62
C TYR A 105 12.34 25.93 -17.68
N PRO A 106 11.30 25.48 -16.95
CA PRO A 106 10.02 26.19 -16.98
C PRO A 106 10.06 27.63 -16.49
N TYR A 107 11.04 28.01 -15.68
CA TYR A 107 11.20 29.35 -15.12
C TYR A 107 11.98 30.28 -16.00
N LEU A 108 12.80 29.76 -16.96
CA LEU A 108 13.63 30.53 -17.84
C LEU A 108 12.83 31.15 -18.99
N LYS A 109 13.17 32.37 -19.36
CA LYS A 109 12.76 32.98 -20.65
C LYS A 109 13.53 32.31 -21.80
N TRP A 110 13.02 32.36 -23.02
CA TRP A 110 13.62 31.66 -24.17
C TRP A 110 15.08 32.09 -24.49
N TRP A 111 15.52 33.31 -24.03
CA TRP A 111 16.89 33.83 -24.16
C TRP A 111 17.71 33.74 -22.87
N GLN A 112 17.16 33.28 -21.77
CA GLN A 112 17.80 33.25 -20.46
C GLN A 112 18.45 31.87 -20.26
N LYS A 113 19.67 31.90 -19.72
CA LYS A 113 20.36 30.72 -19.22
C LYS A 113 20.10 30.60 -17.70
N GLU A 114 20.35 29.41 -17.17
CA GLU A 114 20.36 29.18 -15.74
C GLU A 114 21.34 30.15 -15.06
N ASP A 115 20.95 30.63 -13.89
CA ASP A 115 21.75 31.53 -13.07
C ASP A 115 22.26 30.87 -11.79
N LEU A 116 23.00 31.63 -10.96
CA LEU A 116 23.55 31.14 -9.69
C LEU A 116 22.49 30.71 -8.69
N ASP A 117 21.27 31.24 -8.74
CA ASP A 117 20.20 30.85 -7.83
C ASP A 117 19.57 29.51 -8.27
N ASP A 118 19.45 29.28 -9.58
CA ASP A 118 19.05 27.96 -10.11
C ASP A 118 20.06 26.86 -9.73
N GLU A 119 21.37 27.22 -9.78
CA GLU A 119 22.45 26.32 -9.37
C GLU A 119 22.36 25.98 -7.88
N LYS A 120 22.14 26.94 -6.99
CA LYS A 120 21.94 26.71 -5.55
C LYS A 120 20.74 25.83 -5.28
N ILE A 121 19.62 26.02 -6.00
CA ILE A 121 18.43 25.16 -5.89
C ILE A 121 18.77 23.73 -6.28
N ALA A 122 19.48 23.53 -7.39
CA ALA A 122 19.91 22.19 -7.80
C ALA A 122 20.80 21.53 -6.75
N GLU A 123 21.81 22.22 -6.25
CA GLU A 123 22.75 21.74 -5.23
C GLU A 123 22.02 21.42 -3.91
N LYS A 124 21.08 22.27 -3.49
CA LYS A 124 20.22 22.01 -2.32
C LYS A 124 19.52 20.65 -2.44
N TRP A 125 18.85 20.40 -3.55
CA TRP A 125 18.08 19.17 -3.72
C TRP A 125 18.96 17.95 -3.99
N MET A 126 20.12 18.12 -4.65
CA MET A 126 21.11 17.05 -4.75
C MET A 126 21.72 16.68 -3.39
N THR A 127 21.95 17.65 -2.53
CA THR A 127 22.40 17.43 -1.16
C THR A 127 21.32 16.69 -0.36
N TYR A 128 20.08 17.12 -0.46
CA TYR A 128 18.95 16.54 0.24
C TYR A 128 18.71 15.06 -0.15
N THR A 129 18.88 14.72 -1.42
CA THR A 129 18.75 13.33 -1.91
C THR A 129 20.05 12.53 -1.83
N GLY A 130 21.10 13.09 -1.22
CA GLY A 130 22.37 12.42 -0.99
C GLY A 130 23.21 12.14 -2.25
N VAL A 131 23.01 12.93 -3.34
CA VAL A 131 23.71 12.71 -4.63
C VAL A 131 24.63 13.85 -5.05
N ILE A 132 24.89 14.82 -4.18
CA ILE A 132 25.76 15.98 -4.53
C ILE A 132 27.19 15.53 -4.92
N HIS A 133 27.72 14.46 -4.32
CA HIS A 133 29.02 13.90 -4.65
C HIS A 133 29.08 13.24 -6.04
N LEU A 134 27.95 13.11 -6.72
CA LEU A 134 27.82 12.58 -8.08
C LEU A 134 27.61 13.69 -9.12
N ALA A 135 27.66 14.98 -8.73
CA ALA A 135 27.27 16.11 -9.55
C ALA A 135 27.89 16.10 -10.96
N ASP A 136 29.19 15.82 -11.04
CA ASP A 136 29.97 15.86 -12.29
C ASP A 136 30.01 14.49 -13.01
N LYS A 137 29.38 13.44 -12.44
CA LYS A 137 29.37 12.12 -13.07
C LYS A 137 28.30 12.03 -14.16
N PRO A 138 28.61 11.40 -15.31
CA PRO A 138 27.61 11.09 -16.32
C PRO A 138 26.50 10.19 -15.76
N VAL A 139 25.24 10.55 -15.98
CA VAL A 139 24.08 9.80 -15.42
C VAL A 139 24.04 8.35 -15.88
N GLN A 140 24.58 8.06 -17.08
CA GLN A 140 24.62 6.67 -17.58
C GLN A 140 25.55 5.75 -16.79
N THR A 141 26.55 6.32 -16.09
CA THR A 141 27.52 5.56 -15.28
C THR A 141 27.03 5.26 -13.87
N LEU A 142 25.90 5.87 -13.47
CA LEU A 142 25.31 5.71 -12.15
C LEU A 142 24.59 4.38 -12.01
N SER A 143 24.63 3.81 -10.82
CA SER A 143 23.78 2.68 -10.45
C SER A 143 22.29 3.05 -10.57
N GLY A 144 21.41 2.03 -10.62
CA GLY A 144 19.97 2.28 -10.70
C GLY A 144 19.44 3.16 -9.57
N GLY A 145 19.89 2.90 -8.32
CA GLY A 145 19.48 3.67 -7.15
C GLY A 145 20.03 5.11 -7.15
N GLU A 146 21.31 5.30 -7.51
CA GLU A 146 21.89 6.64 -7.64
C GLU A 146 21.15 7.47 -8.70
N ARG A 147 20.87 6.86 -9.84
CA ARG A 147 20.13 7.50 -10.94
C ARG A 147 18.71 7.89 -10.47
N GLN A 148 18.03 7.02 -9.75
CA GLN A 148 16.69 7.29 -9.23
C GLN A 148 16.69 8.50 -8.30
N ARG A 149 17.69 8.61 -7.40
CA ARG A 149 17.84 9.77 -6.50
C ARG A 149 18.19 11.06 -7.24
N VAL A 150 19.00 11.00 -8.32
CA VAL A 150 19.25 12.16 -9.19
C VAL A 150 17.96 12.62 -9.87
N ILE A 151 17.13 11.71 -10.36
CA ILE A 151 15.84 12.07 -10.96
C ILE A 151 14.87 12.63 -9.92
N LEU A 152 14.87 12.10 -8.70
CA LEU A 152 14.10 12.69 -7.60
C LEU A 152 14.60 14.11 -7.28
N ALA A 153 15.92 14.34 -7.19
CA ALA A 153 16.48 15.67 -7.02
C ALA A 153 16.03 16.64 -8.13
N LYS A 154 16.01 16.19 -9.37
CA LYS A 154 15.48 16.96 -10.51
C LYS A 154 14.02 17.37 -10.27
N VAL A 155 13.15 16.42 -9.89
CA VAL A 155 11.72 16.71 -9.66
C VAL A 155 11.54 17.71 -8.52
N LEU A 156 12.31 17.58 -7.45
CA LEU A 156 12.29 18.50 -6.31
C LEU A 156 12.84 19.89 -6.66
N ALA A 157 13.89 19.96 -7.49
CA ALA A 157 14.48 21.22 -7.95
C ALA A 157 13.53 22.04 -8.85
N GLN A 158 12.47 21.43 -9.37
CA GLN A 158 11.42 22.15 -10.07
C GLN A 158 10.55 23.00 -9.11
N GLU A 159 10.59 22.75 -7.79
CA GLU A 159 9.93 23.53 -6.72
C GLU A 159 8.43 23.78 -6.94
N THR A 160 7.74 22.84 -7.53
CA THR A 160 6.29 22.92 -7.79
C THR A 160 5.46 22.62 -6.52
N PRO A 161 4.22 23.12 -6.44
CA PRO A 161 3.31 22.77 -5.35
C PRO A 161 2.78 21.33 -5.43
N VAL A 162 2.74 20.70 -6.61
CA VAL A 162 2.27 19.34 -6.83
C VAL A 162 3.41 18.48 -7.41
N LEU A 163 3.59 17.29 -6.84
CA LEU A 163 4.58 16.30 -7.29
C LEU A 163 3.87 15.02 -7.72
N PHE A 164 4.08 14.59 -8.96
CA PHE A 164 3.67 13.27 -9.45
C PHE A 164 4.89 12.36 -9.47
N LEU A 165 4.82 11.25 -8.75
CA LEU A 165 5.92 10.29 -8.62
C LEU A 165 5.47 8.92 -9.13
N ASP A 166 5.97 8.53 -10.30
CA ASP A 166 5.66 7.24 -10.93
C ASP A 166 6.69 6.20 -10.49
N GLU A 167 6.35 5.41 -9.47
CA GLU A 167 7.18 4.35 -8.88
C GLU A 167 8.58 4.83 -8.44
N PRO A 168 8.68 5.86 -7.59
CA PRO A 168 9.98 6.44 -7.23
C PRO A 168 10.88 5.51 -6.43
N THR A 169 10.33 4.43 -5.88
CA THR A 169 11.02 3.45 -5.05
C THR A 169 11.42 2.17 -5.80
N ALA A 170 11.12 2.08 -7.11
CA ALA A 170 11.52 0.94 -7.92
C ALA A 170 13.06 0.79 -7.94
N SER A 171 13.55 -0.43 -7.77
CA SER A 171 14.99 -0.75 -7.78
C SER A 171 15.83 -0.16 -6.62
N LEU A 172 15.18 0.33 -5.57
CA LEU A 172 15.84 0.77 -4.33
C LEU A 172 15.77 -0.30 -3.24
N ASP A 173 16.76 -0.33 -2.38
CA ASP A 173 16.70 -1.14 -1.16
C ASP A 173 15.71 -0.55 -0.13
N LEU A 174 15.38 -1.32 0.89
CA LEU A 174 14.37 -0.98 1.88
C LEU A 174 14.66 0.33 2.61
N GLN A 175 15.94 0.61 2.93
CA GLN A 175 16.33 1.84 3.62
C GLN A 175 15.99 3.07 2.76
N TYR A 176 16.38 3.07 1.49
CA TYR A 176 16.12 4.20 0.59
C TYR A 176 14.64 4.33 0.23
N GLN A 177 13.91 3.21 0.15
CA GLN A 177 12.45 3.27 -0.02
C GLN A 177 11.81 4.04 1.15
N GLU A 178 12.17 3.69 2.39
CA GLU A 178 11.66 4.38 3.58
C GLU A 178 12.05 5.86 3.60
N GLU A 179 13.29 6.20 3.25
CA GLU A 179 13.76 7.58 3.15
C GLU A 179 12.91 8.41 2.16
N ILE A 180 12.56 7.84 0.98
CA ILE A 180 11.70 8.54 0.00
C ILE A 180 10.29 8.75 0.54
N PHE A 181 9.69 7.76 1.17
CA PHE A 181 8.36 7.90 1.75
C PHE A 181 8.35 8.95 2.88
N ARG A 182 9.37 8.95 3.74
CA ARG A 182 9.56 9.95 4.80
C ARG A 182 9.69 11.35 4.21
N LEU A 183 10.59 11.51 3.22
CA LEU A 183 10.74 12.76 2.49
C LEU A 183 9.41 13.28 1.93
N CYS A 184 8.65 12.41 1.27
CA CYS A 184 7.33 12.76 0.72
C CYS A 184 6.36 13.20 1.81
N ARG A 185 6.36 12.54 2.97
CA ARG A 185 5.53 12.94 4.11
C ARG A 185 5.95 14.29 4.67
N ASP A 186 7.24 14.55 4.81
CA ASP A 186 7.75 15.83 5.29
C ASP A 186 7.38 16.98 4.35
N LEU A 187 7.56 16.78 3.05
CA LEU A 187 7.14 17.74 2.02
C LEU A 187 5.62 17.98 2.02
N ALA A 188 4.82 16.95 2.29
CA ALA A 188 3.37 17.10 2.43
C ALA A 188 3.01 17.93 3.66
N ASN A 189 3.69 17.71 4.79
CA ASN A 189 3.53 18.52 6.00
C ASN A 189 3.95 20.00 5.78
N GLU A 190 4.90 20.25 4.88
CA GLU A 190 5.30 21.59 4.43
C GLU A 190 4.31 22.23 3.42
N GLY A 191 3.23 21.52 3.06
CA GLY A 191 2.16 22.01 2.19
C GLY A 191 2.31 21.64 0.72
N LYS A 192 3.25 20.80 0.32
CA LYS A 192 3.31 20.23 -1.03
C LYS A 192 2.31 19.09 -1.16
N THR A 193 1.68 18.95 -2.32
CA THR A 193 0.76 17.84 -2.61
C THR A 193 1.49 16.78 -3.41
N ILE A 194 1.44 15.54 -2.94
CA ILE A 194 2.18 14.43 -3.54
C ILE A 194 1.21 13.36 -3.98
N ILE A 195 1.32 12.95 -5.24
CA ILE A 195 0.58 11.82 -5.80
C ILE A 195 1.60 10.81 -6.29
N MET A 196 1.69 9.68 -5.59
CA MET A 196 2.70 8.65 -5.81
C MET A 196 2.07 7.33 -6.21
N ILE A 197 2.59 6.71 -7.27
CA ILE A 197 2.28 5.32 -7.57
C ILE A 197 3.14 4.43 -6.68
N CYS A 198 2.47 3.57 -5.91
CA CYS A 198 3.10 2.71 -4.93
C CYS A 198 2.85 1.24 -5.25
N HIS A 199 3.89 0.40 -5.07
CA HIS A 199 3.78 -1.06 -5.17
C HIS A 199 3.70 -1.74 -3.81
N ASP A 200 4.39 -1.19 -2.81
CA ASP A 200 4.34 -1.71 -1.45
C ASP A 200 3.10 -1.17 -0.72
N LEU A 201 2.15 -2.08 -0.44
CA LEU A 201 0.89 -1.74 0.20
C LEU A 201 1.09 -1.29 1.65
N MET A 202 2.04 -1.90 2.37
CA MET A 202 2.27 -1.59 3.78
C MET A 202 3.01 -0.27 3.96
N MET A 203 4.02 0.00 3.14
CA MET A 203 4.66 1.32 3.10
C MET A 203 3.64 2.41 2.73
N SER A 204 2.77 2.13 1.75
CA SER A 204 1.71 3.07 1.37
C SER A 204 0.73 3.33 2.52
N ALA A 205 0.34 2.28 3.25
CA ALA A 205 -0.53 2.42 4.42
C ALA A 205 0.10 3.22 5.55
N GLN A 206 1.40 3.09 5.73
CA GLN A 206 2.13 3.77 6.80
C GLN A 206 2.33 5.26 6.52
N TRP A 207 2.57 5.62 5.26
CA TRP A 207 3.07 6.96 4.93
C TRP A 207 2.05 7.84 4.22
N CYS A 208 1.18 7.28 3.36
CA CYS A 208 0.18 8.06 2.65
C CYS A 208 -0.98 8.46 3.57
N SER A 209 -1.49 9.69 3.39
CA SER A 209 -2.70 10.14 4.11
C SER A 209 -3.98 9.57 3.49
N ARG A 210 -3.92 9.23 2.20
CA ARG A 210 -5.04 8.73 1.42
C ARG A 210 -4.54 7.75 0.36
N LEU A 211 -5.30 6.72 0.09
CA LEU A 211 -5.02 5.74 -0.96
C LEU A 211 -6.16 5.73 -1.98
N LEU A 212 -5.78 5.57 -3.25
CA LEU A 212 -6.70 5.26 -4.34
C LEU A 212 -6.35 3.89 -4.91
N LEU A 213 -7.31 3.00 -4.99
CA LEU A 213 -7.14 1.67 -5.58
C LEU A 213 -7.65 1.67 -7.02
N LEU A 214 -6.74 1.60 -7.99
CA LEU A 214 -7.05 1.49 -9.40
C LEU A 214 -7.11 0.02 -9.81
N SER A 215 -8.28 -0.42 -10.26
CA SER A 215 -8.51 -1.78 -10.75
C SER A 215 -9.62 -1.77 -11.79
N ASN A 216 -9.56 -2.68 -12.77
CA ASN A 216 -10.57 -2.78 -13.82
C ASN A 216 -10.87 -1.45 -14.53
N CYS A 217 -9.82 -0.70 -14.85
CA CYS A 217 -9.88 0.62 -15.51
C CYS A 217 -10.51 1.75 -14.70
N GLN A 218 -10.83 1.57 -13.42
CA GLN A 218 -11.51 2.56 -12.57
C GLN A 218 -10.88 2.62 -11.17
N PHE A 219 -11.06 3.73 -10.47
CA PHE A 219 -10.82 3.78 -9.03
C PHE A 219 -11.94 3.04 -8.31
N THR A 220 -11.63 1.89 -7.71
CA THR A 220 -12.58 1.01 -7.02
C THR A 220 -12.68 1.29 -5.53
N ALA A 221 -11.70 2.00 -4.96
CA ALA A 221 -11.72 2.51 -3.60
C ALA A 221 -10.88 3.78 -3.49
N ASP A 222 -11.29 4.69 -2.60
CA ASP A 222 -10.67 5.97 -2.31
C ASP A 222 -10.95 6.33 -0.85
N GLY A 223 -9.93 6.57 -0.05
CA GLY A 223 -10.07 6.87 1.38
C GLY A 223 -8.77 6.73 2.15
N ILE A 224 -8.88 6.73 3.48
CA ILE A 224 -7.73 6.45 4.36
C ILE A 224 -7.27 4.99 4.18
N PRO A 225 -6.00 4.68 4.47
CA PRO A 225 -5.45 3.35 4.19
C PRO A 225 -6.27 2.17 4.74
N VAL A 226 -6.85 2.28 5.93
CA VAL A 226 -7.64 1.21 6.55
C VAL A 226 -8.95 0.92 5.80
N ASP A 227 -9.55 1.94 5.18
CA ASP A 227 -10.80 1.79 4.41
C ASP A 227 -10.54 1.22 3.01
N VAL A 228 -9.37 1.49 2.44
CA VAL A 228 -8.99 1.04 1.11
C VAL A 228 -8.37 -0.35 1.12
N LEU A 229 -7.46 -0.61 2.05
CA LEU A 229 -6.81 -1.91 2.22
C LEU A 229 -7.72 -2.84 3.04
N THR A 230 -8.70 -3.44 2.38
CA THR A 230 -9.60 -4.45 2.95
C THR A 230 -9.40 -5.78 2.26
N GLU A 231 -9.72 -6.88 2.94
CA GLU A 231 -9.64 -8.24 2.38
C GLU A 231 -10.42 -8.35 1.06
N ASN A 232 -11.61 -7.74 1.00
CA ASN A 232 -12.47 -7.74 -0.17
C ASN A 232 -11.82 -6.99 -1.35
N ASN A 233 -11.26 -5.80 -1.10
CA ASN A 233 -10.59 -5.01 -2.13
C ASN A 233 -9.34 -5.72 -2.65
N LEU A 234 -8.55 -6.33 -1.75
CA LEU A 234 -7.36 -7.09 -2.15
C LEU A 234 -7.73 -8.35 -2.94
N LYS A 235 -8.77 -9.06 -2.53
CA LYS A 235 -9.25 -10.23 -3.26
C LYS A 235 -9.76 -9.87 -4.66
N ARG A 236 -10.56 -8.81 -4.78
CA ARG A 236 -11.12 -8.37 -6.09
C ARG A 236 -10.08 -7.82 -7.03
N SER A 237 -9.14 -7.00 -6.52
CA SER A 237 -8.18 -6.27 -7.36
C SER A 237 -6.90 -7.06 -7.62
N PHE A 238 -6.34 -7.71 -6.58
CA PHE A 238 -5.07 -8.43 -6.67
C PHE A 238 -5.23 -9.96 -6.74
N ARG A 239 -6.47 -10.48 -6.60
CA ARG A 239 -6.77 -11.92 -6.49
C ARG A 239 -6.02 -12.57 -5.32
N LEU A 240 -5.86 -11.84 -4.23
CA LEU A 240 -5.08 -12.20 -3.08
C LEU A 240 -6.01 -12.49 -1.91
N ASP A 241 -5.99 -13.72 -1.39
CA ASP A 241 -6.62 -14.02 -0.12
C ASP A 241 -5.70 -13.53 1.00
N SER A 242 -6.24 -12.72 1.88
CA SER A 242 -5.48 -12.02 2.92
C SER A 242 -6.29 -11.79 4.17
N LEU A 243 -5.60 -11.57 5.27
CA LEU A 243 -6.13 -10.99 6.51
C LEU A 243 -5.50 -9.60 6.66
N ILE A 244 -6.34 -8.64 7.00
CA ILE A 244 -5.92 -7.28 7.33
C ILE A 244 -6.28 -7.03 8.79
N TYR A 245 -5.30 -6.62 9.58
CA TYR A 245 -5.49 -6.36 11.00
C TYR A 245 -4.54 -5.25 11.48
N ASN A 246 -4.87 -4.61 12.59
CA ASN A 246 -3.90 -3.76 13.28
C ASN A 246 -2.99 -4.66 14.12
N ASP A 247 -1.70 -4.60 13.85
CA ASP A 247 -0.71 -5.33 14.64
C ASP A 247 -0.73 -4.80 16.09
N PRO A 248 -1.04 -5.66 17.08
CA PRO A 248 -1.18 -5.24 18.47
C PRO A 248 0.14 -4.79 19.13
N ILE A 249 1.28 -5.01 18.48
CA ILE A 249 2.61 -4.62 18.98
C ILE A 249 2.98 -3.24 18.43
N SER A 250 2.81 -3.04 17.11
CA SER A 250 3.24 -1.81 16.43
C SER A 250 2.12 -0.79 16.24
N ASP A 251 0.87 -1.16 16.52
CA ASP A 251 -0.36 -0.39 16.26
C ASP A 251 -0.44 0.10 14.80
N ARG A 252 0.07 -0.72 13.89
CA ARG A 252 0.08 -0.45 12.45
C ARG A 252 -0.75 -1.48 11.70
N LEU A 253 -1.28 -1.06 10.55
CA LEU A 253 -1.93 -1.99 9.63
C LEU A 253 -0.95 -3.07 9.18
N ALA A 254 -1.34 -4.32 9.26
CA ALA A 254 -0.57 -5.49 8.85
C ALA A 254 -1.37 -6.35 7.87
N LEU A 255 -0.64 -7.00 6.97
CA LEU A 255 -1.17 -7.86 5.93
C LEU A 255 -0.58 -9.27 6.06
N TYR A 256 -1.41 -10.26 6.23
CA TYR A 256 -1.03 -11.66 6.14
C TYR A 256 -1.69 -12.30 4.93
N THR A 257 -0.89 -12.83 4.01
CA THR A 257 -1.39 -13.49 2.79
C THR A 257 -1.40 -15.00 2.93
N TYR A 258 -2.42 -15.66 2.36
CA TYR A 258 -2.51 -17.11 2.37
C TYR A 258 -3.11 -17.62 1.04
N LYS A 259 -2.89 -18.92 0.75
CA LYS A 259 -3.58 -19.57 -0.38
C LYS A 259 -5.03 -19.86 0.02
N GLY A 260 -5.95 -19.57 -0.90
CA GLY A 260 -7.39 -19.71 -0.67
C GLY A 260 -7.78 -21.01 -0.01
N LYS A 261 -8.64 -20.92 1.00
CA LYS A 261 -9.14 -22.03 1.77
C LYS A 261 -10.11 -22.87 0.93
N LYS A 262 -9.99 -24.18 0.95
CA LYS A 262 -11.14 -25.03 0.72
C LYS A 262 -11.91 -25.07 2.04
N GLU A 263 -13.04 -24.36 2.10
CA GLU A 263 -13.91 -24.42 3.29
C GLU A 263 -14.32 -25.87 3.55
N LYS A 264 -13.89 -26.41 4.68
CA LYS A 264 -14.25 -27.78 5.10
C LYS A 264 -15.60 -27.84 5.82
N GLY A 265 -16.20 -26.68 6.14
CA GLY A 265 -17.51 -26.57 6.81
C GLY A 265 -17.56 -27.07 8.25
N LYS A 266 -16.52 -27.72 8.74
CA LYS A 266 -16.47 -28.25 10.12
C LYS A 266 -16.10 -27.13 11.11
N LYS A 267 -16.83 -27.03 12.20
CA LYS A 267 -16.59 -26.09 13.30
C LYS A 267 -15.71 -26.73 14.35
N VAL A 268 -14.60 -26.09 14.68
CA VAL A 268 -13.60 -26.55 15.65
C VAL A 268 -13.48 -25.53 16.77
N LEU A 269 -13.67 -25.96 18.00
CA LEU A 269 -13.41 -25.16 19.19
C LEU A 269 -12.07 -25.57 19.80
N ILE A 270 -11.22 -24.61 20.10
CA ILE A 270 -9.96 -24.82 20.80
C ILE A 270 -10.09 -24.25 22.22
N LEU A 271 -9.84 -25.07 23.22
CA LEU A 271 -9.74 -24.65 24.61
C LEU A 271 -8.27 -24.57 25.02
N GLY A 272 -7.88 -23.47 25.59
CA GLY A 272 -6.50 -23.16 25.98
C GLY A 272 -6.03 -21.82 25.45
N ASP A 273 -5.00 -21.24 26.05
CA ASP A 273 -4.47 -19.90 25.73
C ASP A 273 -2.94 -19.87 25.59
N GLY A 274 -2.30 -21.04 25.55
CA GLY A 274 -0.85 -21.18 25.39
C GLY A 274 -0.35 -20.97 23.96
N VAL A 275 0.96 -21.04 23.78
CA VAL A 275 1.63 -20.91 22.47
C VAL A 275 1.18 -22.00 21.48
N GLU A 276 0.92 -23.20 22.00
CA GLU A 276 0.42 -24.34 21.21
C GLU A 276 -0.95 -24.04 20.59
N THR A 277 -1.82 -23.34 21.34
CA THR A 277 -3.12 -22.86 20.85
C THR A 277 -2.97 -21.96 19.63
N VAL A 278 -1.99 -21.03 19.64
CA VAL A 278 -1.71 -20.13 18.51
C VAL A 278 -1.34 -20.92 17.24
N SER A 279 -0.50 -21.93 17.40
CA SER A 279 -0.09 -22.80 16.27
C SER A 279 -1.27 -23.55 15.69
N LEU A 280 -2.15 -24.09 16.52
CA LEU A 280 -3.38 -24.78 16.10
C LEU A 280 -4.38 -23.82 15.44
N MET A 281 -4.64 -22.65 16.03
CA MET A 281 -5.48 -21.61 15.42
C MET A 281 -5.06 -21.32 13.97
N ARG A 282 -3.79 -21.00 13.78
CA ARG A 282 -3.23 -20.71 12.45
C ARG A 282 -3.41 -21.89 11.51
N HIS A 283 -3.03 -23.10 11.95
CA HIS A 283 -3.04 -24.29 11.10
C HIS A 283 -4.45 -24.67 10.66
N LEU A 284 -5.39 -24.74 11.60
CA LEU A 284 -6.79 -25.06 11.33
C LEU A 284 -7.47 -23.98 10.47
N PHE A 285 -7.15 -22.70 10.74
CA PHE A 285 -7.61 -21.60 9.92
C PHE A 285 -7.15 -21.77 8.47
N LEU A 286 -5.86 -22.03 8.23
CA LEU A 286 -5.30 -22.23 6.89
C LEU A 286 -5.83 -23.51 6.23
N ALA A 287 -6.12 -24.54 6.99
CA ALA A 287 -6.74 -25.78 6.50
C ALA A 287 -8.23 -25.65 6.15
N GLY A 288 -8.85 -24.47 6.41
CA GLY A 288 -10.23 -24.17 6.00
C GLY A 288 -11.30 -24.57 7.01
N TYR A 289 -10.93 -24.81 8.26
CA TYR A 289 -11.90 -25.04 9.35
C TYR A 289 -12.48 -23.71 9.85
N GLN A 290 -13.72 -23.74 10.34
CA GLN A 290 -14.32 -22.65 11.10
C GLN A 290 -13.85 -22.74 12.55
N VAL A 291 -12.81 -21.98 12.90
CA VAL A 291 -12.18 -22.05 14.22
C VAL A 291 -12.83 -21.06 15.17
N SER A 292 -13.03 -21.48 16.41
CA SER A 292 -13.37 -20.64 17.56
C SER A 292 -12.50 -21.02 18.75
N CYS A 293 -12.40 -20.16 19.73
CA CYS A 293 -11.62 -20.43 20.94
C CYS A 293 -12.47 -20.30 22.21
N GLY A 294 -12.06 -21.03 23.25
CA GLY A 294 -12.55 -20.82 24.60
C GLY A 294 -12.10 -19.46 25.16
N PRO A 295 -12.26 -19.25 26.48
CA PRO A 295 -11.82 -18.03 27.14
C PRO A 295 -10.31 -17.82 26.96
N LEU A 296 -9.92 -16.62 26.54
CA LEU A 296 -8.53 -16.22 26.31
C LEU A 296 -8.13 -15.13 27.30
N GLY A 297 -7.01 -15.29 27.97
CA GLY A 297 -6.48 -14.29 28.90
C GLY A 297 -6.16 -12.96 28.21
N GLU A 298 -6.33 -11.85 28.90
CA GLU A 298 -6.18 -10.50 28.30
C GLU A 298 -4.81 -10.20 27.69
N LYS A 299 -3.77 -10.82 28.22
CA LYS A 299 -2.36 -10.58 27.81
C LYS A 299 -1.72 -11.82 27.20
N THR A 300 -2.50 -12.73 26.61
CA THR A 300 -1.97 -13.95 26.00
C THR A 300 -1.71 -13.78 24.51
N LEU A 301 -0.74 -14.54 23.99
CA LEU A 301 -0.47 -14.61 22.56
C LEU A 301 -1.66 -15.18 21.78
N ALA A 302 -2.42 -16.10 22.39
CA ALA A 302 -3.61 -16.68 21.79
C ALA A 302 -4.69 -15.63 21.55
N ARG A 303 -4.88 -14.66 22.47
CA ARG A 303 -5.82 -13.54 22.28
C ARG A 303 -5.36 -12.62 21.15
N ALA A 304 -4.07 -12.28 21.09
CA ALA A 304 -3.54 -11.50 19.98
C ALA A 304 -3.72 -12.24 18.63
N ALA A 305 -3.44 -13.54 18.60
CA ALA A 305 -3.63 -14.37 17.40
C ALA A 305 -5.10 -14.45 16.98
N SER A 306 -6.03 -14.61 17.93
CA SER A 306 -7.47 -14.65 17.63
C SER A 306 -7.93 -13.37 16.94
N TYR A 307 -7.43 -12.22 17.39
CA TYR A 307 -7.68 -10.94 16.75
C TYR A 307 -7.11 -10.89 15.31
N CYS A 308 -5.83 -11.25 15.14
CA CYS A 308 -5.16 -11.23 13.82
C CYS A 308 -5.82 -12.17 12.79
N PHE A 309 -6.32 -13.33 13.24
CA PHE A 309 -6.98 -14.31 12.37
C PHE A 309 -8.50 -14.16 12.29
N HIS A 310 -9.07 -13.14 12.95
CA HIS A 310 -10.52 -12.94 13.09
C HIS A 310 -11.24 -14.19 13.63
N ILE A 311 -10.59 -14.90 14.57
CA ILE A 311 -11.14 -16.09 15.21
C ILE A 311 -11.96 -15.64 16.42
N PRO A 312 -13.26 -15.97 16.51
CA PRO A 312 -14.07 -15.63 17.66
C PRO A 312 -13.62 -16.43 18.89
N TYR A 313 -13.73 -15.85 20.08
CA TYR A 313 -13.45 -16.51 21.35
C TYR A 313 -14.53 -16.18 22.38
N ALA A 314 -14.75 -17.10 23.32
CA ALA A 314 -15.74 -16.93 24.38
C ALA A 314 -15.29 -15.86 25.40
N ARG A 315 -16.21 -14.94 25.73
CA ARG A 315 -16.01 -13.88 26.74
C ARG A 315 -16.77 -14.17 28.05
N SER A 316 -17.72 -15.12 28.00
CA SER A 316 -18.50 -15.56 29.14
C SER A 316 -18.70 -17.09 29.10
N GLU A 317 -19.18 -17.66 30.21
CA GLU A 317 -19.52 -19.08 30.26
C GLU A 317 -20.65 -19.43 29.30
N GLU A 318 -21.66 -18.56 29.15
CA GLU A 318 -22.77 -18.76 28.21
C GLU A 318 -22.28 -18.79 26.73
N GLU A 319 -21.34 -17.90 26.37
CA GLU A 319 -20.73 -17.91 25.04
C GLU A 319 -19.90 -19.19 24.82
N LEU A 320 -19.22 -19.70 25.86
CA LEU A 320 -18.44 -20.92 25.79
C LEU A 320 -19.36 -22.13 25.57
N GLU A 321 -20.45 -22.25 26.33
CA GLU A 321 -21.43 -23.30 26.14
C GLU A 321 -22.05 -23.28 24.74
N ALA A 322 -22.39 -22.10 24.24
CA ALA A 322 -22.90 -21.93 22.88
C ALA A 322 -21.88 -22.35 21.80
N LEU A 323 -20.61 -22.01 21.98
CA LEU A 323 -19.55 -22.45 21.07
C LEU A 323 -19.30 -23.96 21.15
N MET A 324 -19.33 -24.53 22.33
CA MET A 324 -19.23 -25.99 22.53
C MET A 324 -20.37 -26.71 21.80
N ALA A 325 -21.62 -26.30 22.02
CA ALA A 325 -22.80 -26.89 21.39
C ALA A 325 -22.79 -26.78 19.85
N ALA A 326 -22.21 -25.71 19.32
CA ALA A 326 -22.10 -25.44 17.88
C ALA A 326 -20.97 -26.19 17.20
N SER A 327 -19.99 -26.71 17.96
CA SER A 327 -18.77 -27.31 17.41
C SER A 327 -18.92 -28.80 17.14
N SER A 328 -18.37 -29.23 16.00
CA SER A 328 -18.28 -30.65 15.64
C SER A 328 -17.01 -31.33 16.19
N VAL A 329 -16.00 -30.54 16.48
CA VAL A 329 -14.71 -30.96 17.05
C VAL A 329 -14.34 -30.01 18.18
N ILE A 330 -13.89 -30.55 19.30
CA ILE A 330 -13.34 -29.80 20.44
C ILE A 330 -11.92 -30.28 20.68
N ILE A 331 -10.96 -29.35 20.71
CA ILE A 331 -9.57 -29.63 21.03
C ILE A 331 -9.27 -28.94 22.37
N ASP A 332 -9.13 -29.74 23.41
CA ASP A 332 -8.82 -29.25 24.75
C ASP A 332 -7.30 -29.34 25.02
N MET A 333 -6.66 -28.18 25.06
CA MET A 333 -5.24 -28.01 25.35
C MET A 333 -4.97 -27.60 26.79
N ILE A 334 -5.98 -27.60 27.64
CA ILE A 334 -5.86 -27.26 29.07
C ILE A 334 -5.37 -28.49 29.83
N LYS A 335 -4.21 -28.34 30.48
CA LYS A 335 -3.58 -29.43 31.26
C LYS A 335 -4.18 -29.64 32.65
N GLU A 336 -5.05 -28.74 33.12
CA GLU A 336 -5.74 -28.83 34.39
C GLU A 336 -7.18 -29.27 34.17
N GLU A 337 -7.68 -30.25 34.95
CA GLU A 337 -9.07 -30.68 34.89
C GLU A 337 -10.03 -29.54 35.28
N LYS A 338 -10.54 -28.82 34.30
CA LYS A 338 -11.55 -27.76 34.50
C LYS A 338 -13.00 -28.27 34.52
N GLY A 339 -13.21 -29.60 34.47
CA GLY A 339 -14.53 -30.20 34.62
C GLY A 339 -15.57 -29.79 33.58
N TYR A 340 -15.15 -29.51 32.33
CA TYR A 340 -16.07 -29.17 31.25
C TYR A 340 -16.97 -30.35 30.90
N HIS A 341 -18.27 -30.10 30.74
CA HIS A 341 -19.21 -31.06 30.16
C HIS A 341 -19.22 -30.90 28.64
N TYR A 342 -18.62 -31.87 27.96
CA TYR A 342 -18.56 -31.83 26.48
C TYR A 342 -19.87 -32.40 25.88
N PRO A 343 -20.36 -31.82 24.77
CA PRO A 343 -21.50 -32.34 24.03
C PRO A 343 -21.23 -33.76 23.48
N GLU A 344 -22.15 -34.70 23.66
CA GLU A 344 -22.03 -36.09 23.16
C GLU A 344 -21.77 -36.17 21.63
N LYS A 345 -22.21 -35.16 20.87
CA LYS A 345 -22.07 -35.12 19.42
C LYS A 345 -20.69 -34.63 18.94
N ALA A 346 -19.88 -34.05 19.81
CA ALA A 346 -18.59 -33.49 19.43
C ALA A 346 -17.47 -34.53 19.55
N LYS A 347 -16.57 -34.55 18.57
CA LYS A 347 -15.36 -35.36 18.66
C LYS A 347 -14.33 -34.59 19.49
N ILE A 348 -13.85 -35.22 20.56
CA ILE A 348 -12.99 -34.54 21.53
C ILE A 348 -11.56 -35.07 21.40
N TYR A 349 -10.60 -34.11 21.34
CA TYR A 349 -9.17 -34.38 21.44
C TYR A 349 -8.61 -33.60 22.62
N THR A 350 -7.85 -34.26 23.47
CA THR A 350 -7.21 -33.65 24.64
C THR A 350 -5.68 -33.59 24.43
N ALA A 351 -5.01 -32.69 25.13
CA ALA A 351 -3.56 -32.59 25.12
C ALA A 351 -2.82 -33.88 25.48
N ASP A 352 -3.48 -34.74 26.23
CA ASP A 352 -2.95 -36.06 26.66
C ASP A 352 -3.10 -37.13 25.58
N THR A 353 -4.06 -36.98 24.66
CA THR A 353 -4.39 -37.98 23.63
C THR A 353 -3.66 -37.79 22.35
N LEU A 354 -3.37 -36.53 21.95
CA LEU A 354 -2.67 -36.17 20.72
C LEU A 354 -1.83 -34.93 20.92
N SER A 355 -0.61 -34.95 20.39
CA SER A 355 0.24 -33.77 20.34
C SER A 355 -0.30 -32.74 19.35
N PRO A 356 0.04 -31.44 19.50
CA PRO A 356 -0.32 -30.39 18.54
C PRO A 356 0.08 -30.73 17.11
N ARG A 357 1.20 -31.43 16.91
CA ARG A 357 1.68 -31.85 15.60
C ARG A 357 0.79 -32.91 14.95
N GLU A 358 0.38 -33.92 15.70
CA GLU A 358 -0.53 -34.96 15.23
C GLU A 358 -1.91 -34.38 14.90
N LEU A 359 -2.38 -33.39 15.66
CA LEU A 359 -3.61 -32.67 15.37
C LEU A 359 -3.50 -31.87 14.06
N GLN A 360 -2.34 -31.27 13.78
CA GLN A 360 -2.09 -30.58 12.53
C GLN A 360 -2.08 -31.55 11.33
N GLU A 361 -1.41 -32.69 11.46
CA GLU A 361 -1.38 -33.73 10.43
C GLU A 361 -2.78 -34.27 10.13
N LYS A 362 -3.60 -34.52 11.17
CA LYS A 362 -5.02 -34.91 11.00
C LYS A 362 -5.86 -33.82 10.33
N ALA A 363 -5.61 -32.56 10.65
CA ALA A 363 -6.27 -31.43 10.02
C ALA A 363 -5.98 -31.38 8.51
N ASP A 364 -4.74 -31.58 8.11
CA ASP A 364 -4.31 -31.57 6.71
C ASP A 364 -4.97 -32.69 5.91
N HIS A 365 -5.09 -33.88 6.48
CA HIS A 365 -5.76 -35.02 5.85
C HIS A 365 -7.29 -34.97 5.94
N GLY A 366 -7.86 -33.96 6.66
CA GLY A 366 -9.32 -33.82 6.81
C GLY A 366 -9.96 -34.83 7.78
N GLU A 367 -9.16 -35.40 8.66
CA GLU A 367 -9.54 -36.46 9.59
C GLU A 367 -10.05 -35.92 10.93
N LEU A 368 -10.01 -34.61 11.18
CA LEU A 368 -10.62 -33.97 12.35
C LEU A 368 -12.12 -33.98 12.32
#